data_f35e65728366af3322bf52318e7730c3
#
_entry.id   f35e65728366af3322bf52318e7730c3
#
_cell.length_a   1.000
_cell.length_b   1.000
_cell.length_c   1.000
_cell.angle_alpha   90.00
_cell.angle_beta   90.00
_cell.angle_gamma   90.00
#
_symmetry.space_group_name_H-M   'P 1'
#
loop_
_entity.id
_entity.type
_entity.pdbx_description
1 polymer ?
#
loop_
_entity_poly.entity_id
_entity_poly.type
_entity_poly.pdbx_seq_one_letter_code
_entity_poly.pdbx_strand_id
1 'polypeptide(L)'
;MTINDLTNKVILVLGLTEYHKDLVQNYIQDAIDYMRSSGVSDSIIYSQRSVGPLVMYVNDIWNYTQGQTRISELFEQRVIQLSYEGDDEDV
;
A
#
# COMPACT_ATOMS: atom_id res chain seq x y z
N MET A 1 12.87 2.25 3.76
CA MET A 1 11.82 2.46 4.79
C MET A 1 11.41 1.15 5.41
N THR A 2 10.99 1.17 6.67
CA THR A 2 10.39 0.00 7.31
C THR A 2 8.87 0.02 7.12
N ILE A 3 8.23 -1.10 7.47
CA ILE A 3 6.76 -1.13 7.48
C ILE A 3 6.19 -0.08 8.45
N ASN A 4 6.89 0.17 9.55
CA ASN A 4 6.48 1.21 10.50
C ASN A 4 6.51 2.60 9.86
N ASP A 5 7.54 2.89 9.08
CA ASP A 5 7.65 4.16 8.36
C ASP A 5 6.51 4.32 7.35
N LEU A 6 6.22 3.27 6.59
CA LEU A 6 5.12 3.28 5.63
C LEU A 6 3.78 3.49 6.32
N THR A 7 3.57 2.80 7.44
CA THR A 7 2.33 2.94 8.23
C THR A 7 2.14 4.37 8.70
N ASN A 8 3.19 4.99 9.24
CA ASN A 8 3.12 6.37 9.72
C ASN A 8 2.79 7.35 8.59
N LYS A 9 3.38 7.15 7.41
CA LYS A 9 3.07 8.00 6.25
C LYS A 9 1.62 7.86 5.80
N VAL A 10 1.10 6.64 5.75
CA VAL A 10 -0.29 6.40 5.35
C VAL A 10 -1.25 7.03 6.36
N ILE A 11 -0.98 6.87 7.65
CA ILE A 11 -1.78 7.49 8.71
C ILE A 11 -1.82 9.01 8.52
N LEU A 12 -0.66 9.61 8.26
CA LEU A 12 -0.56 11.05 8.07
C LEU A 12 -1.38 11.52 6.86
N VAL A 13 -1.24 10.83 5.72
CA VAL A 13 -1.94 11.21 4.50
C VAL A 13 -3.45 11.07 4.65
N LEU A 14 -3.92 10.01 5.31
CA LEU A 14 -5.34 9.77 5.48
C LEU A 14 -5.95 10.54 6.67
N GLY A 15 -5.13 11.21 7.46
CA GLY A 15 -5.62 11.95 8.62
C GLY A 15 -6.12 11.07 9.75
N LEU A 16 -5.61 9.84 9.84
CA LEU A 16 -5.97 8.90 10.90
C LEU A 16 -5.14 9.18 12.15
N THR A 17 -5.53 8.59 13.27
CA THR A 17 -4.84 8.77 14.54
C THR A 17 -3.96 7.57 14.87
N GLU A 18 -3.02 7.76 15.81
CA GLU A 18 -2.19 6.68 16.36
C GLU A 18 -3.03 5.51 16.90
N TYR A 19 -4.23 5.80 17.35
CA TYR A 19 -5.16 4.77 17.83
C TYR A 19 -5.40 3.67 16.79
N HIS A 20 -5.37 4.03 15.51
CA HIS A 20 -5.65 3.09 14.40
C HIS A 20 -4.38 2.45 13.83
N LYS A 21 -3.23 2.72 14.40
CA LYS A 21 -1.95 2.33 13.81
C LYS A 21 -1.83 0.81 13.59
N ASP A 22 -2.19 0.01 14.59
CA ASP A 22 -2.05 -1.44 14.48
C ASP A 22 -2.94 -2.01 13.38
N LEU A 23 -4.17 -1.51 13.29
CA LEU A 23 -5.10 -1.93 12.25
C LEU A 23 -4.61 -1.52 10.86
N VAL A 24 -4.16 -0.28 10.72
CA VAL A 24 -3.62 0.21 9.45
C VAL A 24 -2.39 -0.60 9.05
N GLN A 25 -1.52 -0.93 9.99
CA GLN A 25 -0.33 -1.73 9.70
C GLN A 25 -0.70 -3.12 9.18
N ASN A 26 -1.76 -3.74 9.71
CA ASN A 26 -2.24 -5.01 9.21
C ASN A 26 -2.72 -4.88 7.76
N TYR A 27 -3.44 -3.81 7.43
CA TYR A 27 -3.88 -3.57 6.05
C TYR A 27 -2.68 -3.35 5.12
N ILE A 28 -1.67 -2.62 5.59
CA ILE A 28 -0.45 -2.38 4.81
C ILE A 28 0.29 -3.70 4.57
N GLN A 29 0.36 -4.58 5.56
CA GLN A 29 0.99 -5.89 5.38
C GLN A 29 0.27 -6.69 4.30
N ASP A 30 -1.06 -6.67 4.29
CA ASP A 30 -1.83 -7.34 3.24
C ASP A 30 -1.53 -6.77 1.86
N ALA A 31 -1.44 -5.45 1.76
CA ALA A 31 -1.11 -4.78 0.50
C ALA A 31 0.31 -5.14 0.05
N ILE A 32 1.26 -5.19 0.96
CA ILE A 32 2.65 -5.58 0.66
C ILE A 32 2.69 -7.01 0.14
N ASP A 33 1.98 -7.93 0.76
CA ASP A 33 1.92 -9.33 0.32
C ASP A 33 1.33 -9.42 -1.10
N TYR A 34 0.31 -8.64 -1.39
CA TYR A 34 -0.27 -8.55 -2.72
C TYR A 34 0.76 -8.04 -3.73
N MET A 35 1.47 -6.97 -3.39
CA MET A 35 2.47 -6.39 -4.28
C MET A 35 3.61 -7.37 -4.58
N ARG A 36 4.09 -8.09 -3.56
CA ARG A 36 5.12 -9.11 -3.76
C ARG A 36 4.65 -10.22 -4.69
N SER A 37 3.44 -10.71 -4.48
CA SER A 37 2.88 -11.77 -5.33
C SER A 37 2.67 -11.30 -6.77
N SER A 38 2.55 -10.00 -6.97
CA SER A 38 2.40 -9.39 -8.30
C SER A 38 3.73 -9.02 -8.95
N GLY A 39 4.86 -9.31 -8.29
CA GLY A 39 6.18 -9.09 -8.86
C GLY A 39 6.84 -7.75 -8.53
N VAL A 40 6.31 -7.00 -7.56
CA VAL A 40 6.94 -5.75 -7.13
C VAL A 40 8.13 -6.08 -6.23
N SER A 41 9.29 -5.49 -6.51
CA SER A 41 10.50 -5.73 -5.72
C SER A 41 10.40 -5.07 -4.34
N ASP A 42 11.11 -5.65 -3.36
CA ASP A 42 11.14 -5.10 -2.01
C ASP A 42 11.75 -3.70 -1.97
N SER A 43 12.71 -3.41 -2.84
CA SER A 43 13.30 -2.07 -2.90
C SER A 43 12.26 -1.00 -3.23
N ILE A 44 11.26 -1.34 -4.03
CA ILE A 44 10.15 -0.44 -4.37
C ILE A 44 9.11 -0.43 -3.26
N ILE A 45 8.74 -1.61 -2.75
CA ILE A 45 7.74 -1.72 -1.68
C ILE A 45 8.13 -0.85 -0.47
N TYR A 46 9.39 -0.90 -0.06
CA TYR A 46 9.86 -0.13 1.09
C TYR A 46 10.46 1.22 0.70
N SER A 47 9.89 1.84 -0.33
CA SER A 47 10.29 3.17 -0.80
C SER A 47 9.10 4.13 -0.80
N GLN A 48 9.38 5.41 -1.02
CA GLN A 48 8.34 6.43 -1.15
C GLN A 48 7.36 6.11 -2.29
N ARG A 49 7.78 5.34 -3.29
CA ARG A 49 6.97 5.02 -4.47
C ARG A 49 5.76 4.16 -4.15
N SER A 50 5.81 3.38 -3.08
CA SER A 50 4.70 2.53 -2.66
C SER A 50 3.65 3.28 -1.83
N VAL A 51 3.96 4.47 -1.31
CA VAL A 51 3.07 5.19 -0.39
C VAL A 51 1.73 5.50 -1.03
N GLY A 52 1.71 5.97 -2.28
CA GLY A 52 0.46 6.23 -3.00
C GLY A 52 -0.44 5.00 -3.09
N PRO A 53 0.05 3.89 -3.65
CA PRO A 53 -0.73 2.64 -3.69
C PRO A 53 -1.17 2.16 -2.31
N LEU A 54 -0.32 2.25 -1.30
CA LEU A 54 -0.69 1.85 0.06
C LEU A 54 -1.83 2.72 0.61
N VAL A 55 -1.77 4.03 0.37
CA VAL A 55 -2.86 4.93 0.76
C VAL A 55 -4.16 4.52 0.09
N MET A 56 -4.12 4.20 -1.20
CA MET A 56 -5.31 3.73 -1.94
C MET A 56 -5.88 2.47 -1.32
N TYR A 57 -5.02 1.49 -1.04
CA TYR A 57 -5.48 0.21 -0.49
C TYR A 57 -6.12 0.41 0.89
N VAL A 58 -5.44 1.12 1.78
CA VAL A 58 -5.95 1.34 3.14
C VAL A 58 -7.27 2.12 3.09
N ASN A 59 -7.33 3.15 2.24
CA ASN A 59 -8.55 3.93 2.08
C ASN A 59 -9.72 3.07 1.59
N ASP A 60 -9.47 2.20 0.60
CA ASP A 60 -10.50 1.31 0.07
C ASP A 60 -10.99 0.31 1.12
N ILE A 61 -10.08 -0.29 1.88
CA ILE A 61 -10.46 -1.21 2.95
C ILE A 61 -11.23 -0.47 4.05
N TRP A 62 -10.78 0.72 4.41
CA TRP A 62 -11.45 1.55 5.41
C TRP A 62 -12.89 1.84 4.98
N ASN A 63 -13.08 2.21 3.71
CA ASN A 63 -14.39 2.50 3.16
C ASN A 63 -15.22 1.22 2.98
N TYR A 64 -14.58 0.08 2.69
CA TYR A 64 -15.26 -1.20 2.62
C TYR A 64 -15.97 -1.51 3.93
N THR A 65 -15.29 -1.28 5.07
CA THR A 65 -15.90 -1.47 6.38
C THR A 65 -17.05 -0.49 6.64
N GLN A 66 -17.13 0.58 5.83
CA GLN A 66 -18.24 1.54 5.86
C GLN A 66 -19.31 1.25 4.81
N GLY A 67 -19.24 0.11 4.10
CA GLY A 67 -20.28 -0.34 3.18
C GLY A 67 -19.91 -0.37 1.70
N GLN A 68 -18.69 -0.06 1.31
CA GLN A 68 -18.24 -0.22 -0.06
C GLN A 68 -17.89 -1.69 -0.33
N THR A 69 -17.83 -2.08 -1.61
CA THR A 69 -17.85 -3.48 -1.98
C THR A 69 -16.59 -4.05 -2.60
N ARG A 70 -15.57 -3.25 -2.92
CA ARG A 70 -14.36 -3.80 -3.55
C ARG A 70 -13.17 -2.84 -3.52
N ILE A 71 -11.98 -3.45 -3.71
CA ILE A 71 -10.73 -2.74 -3.88
C ILE A 71 -10.73 -2.01 -5.23
N SER A 72 -10.17 -0.82 -5.27
CA SER A 72 -10.10 0.02 -6.45
C SER A 72 -9.27 -0.64 -7.57
N GLU A 73 -9.76 -0.57 -8.79
CA GLU A 73 -8.98 -0.96 -9.98
C GLU A 73 -7.74 -0.08 -10.13
N LEU A 74 -7.79 1.13 -9.65
CA LEU A 74 -6.65 2.05 -9.70
C LEU A 74 -5.48 1.53 -8.86
N PHE A 75 -5.76 0.94 -7.71
CA PHE A 75 -4.72 0.28 -6.91
C PHE A 75 -4.05 -0.84 -7.70
N GLU A 76 -4.85 -1.70 -8.33
CA GLU A 76 -4.32 -2.81 -9.14
C GLU A 76 -3.44 -2.31 -10.29
N GLN A 77 -3.85 -1.25 -10.98
CA GLN A 77 -3.07 -0.65 -12.05
C GLN A 77 -1.75 -0.09 -11.54
N ARG A 78 -1.76 0.55 -10.39
CA ARG A 78 -0.54 1.07 -9.77
C ARG A 78 0.43 -0.04 -9.40
N VAL A 79 -0.08 -1.16 -8.90
CA VAL A 79 0.76 -2.31 -8.55
C VAL A 79 1.42 -2.88 -9.82
N ILE A 80 0.67 -2.99 -10.91
CA ILE A 80 1.21 -3.44 -12.20
C ILE A 80 2.34 -2.51 -12.65
N GLN A 81 2.15 -1.20 -12.58
CA GLN A 81 3.20 -0.23 -12.93
C GLN A 81 4.46 -0.43 -12.08
N LEU A 82 4.30 -0.61 -10.78
CA LEU A 82 5.43 -0.82 -9.89
C LEU A 82 6.17 -2.12 -10.19
N SER A 83 5.48 -3.16 -10.64
CA SER A 83 6.12 -4.42 -10.99
C SER A 83 7.05 -4.26 -12.20
N TYR A 84 6.66 -3.45 -13.19
CA TYR A 84 7.51 -3.14 -14.34
C TYR A 84 8.69 -2.26 -13.96
N GLU A 85 8.49 -1.31 -13.07
CA GLU A 85 9.57 -0.43 -12.60
C GLU A 85 10.65 -1.22 -11.86
N GLY A 86 10.25 -2.24 -11.10
CA GLY A 86 11.18 -3.14 -10.44
C GLY A 86 12.07 -3.86 -11.44
N ASP A 87 11.50 -4.34 -12.55
CA ASP A 87 12.25 -4.99 -13.62
C ASP A 87 13.24 -4.02 -14.25
N ASP A 88 12.84 -2.77 -14.47
CA ASP A 88 13.71 -1.75 -15.05
C ASP A 88 14.92 -1.44 -14.14
N GLU A 89 14.74 -1.49 -12.84
CA GLU A 89 15.84 -1.26 -11.89
C GLU A 89 16.88 -2.37 -11.91
N ASP A 90 16.50 -3.57 -12.26
CA ASP A 90 17.40 -4.72 -12.31
C ASP A 90 18.27 -4.73 -13.58
N VAL A 91 18.01 -3.84 -14.48
CA VAL A 91 18.79 -3.66 -15.71
C VAL A 91 19.84 -2.58 -15.51
#